data_8ead16ad30b08c768142a6adcd16eae1
#
_entry.id   8ead16ad30b08c768142a6adcd16eae1
#
_cell.length_a   1.000
_cell.length_b   1.000
_cell.length_c   1.000
_cell.angle_alpha   90.00
_cell.angle_beta   90.00
_cell.angle_gamma   90.00
#
_symmetry.space_group_name_H-M   'P 1'
#
loop_
_entity.id
_entity.type
_entity.pdbx_description
1 polymer ?
#
loop_
_entity_poly.entity_id
_entity_poly.type
_entity_poly.pdbx_seq_one_letter_code
_entity_poly.pdbx_strand_id
1 'polypeptide(L)'
;MENIENELDSTLHRYQKEQDQTREREHREQHDHIALEDEFKDLFSTIVHPSMTKMVEYLESKGDEFKGSYVKVSPHLAKISLIINAYRLQQGSESAEIEFSRDGDKLKIKKNENAHTTVALFEKSDLNPHFVKRILIDFVKSYYSTNGAG
;
A
#
# COMPACT_ATOMS: atom_id res chain seq x y z
N MET A 1 20.98 -58.24 11.19
CA MET A 1 20.15 -57.70 10.11
C MET A 1 18.91 -56.97 10.63
N GLU A 2 18.20 -57.53 11.59
CA GLU A 2 17.01 -56.89 12.13
C GLU A 2 17.27 -55.47 12.72
N ASN A 3 18.42 -55.27 13.37
CA ASN A 3 18.80 -53.99 13.97
C ASN A 3 19.05 -52.93 12.90
N ILE A 4 19.59 -53.32 11.74
CA ILE A 4 19.87 -52.40 10.65
C ILE A 4 18.56 -51.91 10.02
N GLU A 5 17.61 -52.82 9.80
CA GLU A 5 16.31 -52.48 9.26
C GLU A 5 15.53 -51.56 10.17
N ASN A 6 15.56 -51.83 11.49
CA ASN A 6 14.90 -50.98 12.49
C ASN A 6 15.50 -49.57 12.54
N GLU A 7 16.83 -49.48 12.46
CA GLU A 7 17.50 -48.16 12.43
C GLU A 7 17.13 -47.37 11.16
N LEU A 8 17.11 -48.02 10.00
CA LEU A 8 16.71 -47.39 8.77
C LEU A 8 15.25 -46.96 8.79
N ASP A 9 14.36 -47.80 9.27
CA ASP A 9 12.94 -47.50 9.37
C ASP A 9 12.69 -46.29 10.29
N SER A 10 13.39 -46.22 11.42
CA SER A 10 13.30 -45.09 12.34
C SER A 10 13.81 -43.81 11.70
N THR A 11 14.90 -43.86 10.97
CA THR A 11 15.48 -42.70 10.27
C THR A 11 14.58 -42.23 9.16
N LEU A 12 14.03 -43.13 8.35
CA LEU A 12 13.12 -42.80 7.27
C LEU A 12 11.81 -42.22 7.80
N HIS A 13 11.30 -42.78 8.88
CA HIS A 13 10.09 -42.26 9.50
C HIS A 13 10.30 -40.83 10.03
N ARG A 14 11.43 -40.56 10.67
CA ARG A 14 11.79 -39.23 11.16
C ARG A 14 11.91 -38.26 9.99
N TYR A 15 12.56 -38.65 8.93
CA TYR A 15 12.71 -37.82 7.73
C TYR A 15 11.35 -37.47 7.12
N GLN A 16 10.46 -38.42 6.97
CA GLN A 16 9.12 -38.19 6.46
C GLN A 16 8.33 -37.23 7.35
N LYS A 17 8.44 -37.40 8.66
CA LYS A 17 7.76 -36.52 9.62
C LYS A 17 8.28 -35.10 9.53
N GLU A 18 9.59 -34.91 9.39
CA GLU A 18 10.19 -33.57 9.23
C GLU A 18 9.74 -32.93 7.91
N GLN A 19 9.66 -33.70 6.82
CA GLN A 19 9.18 -33.18 5.54
C GLN A 19 7.72 -32.77 5.60
N ASP A 20 6.88 -33.58 6.23
CA ASP A 20 5.46 -33.27 6.42
C ASP A 20 5.26 -32.01 7.25
N GLN A 21 6.02 -31.81 8.32
CA GLN A 21 5.98 -30.62 9.13
C GLN A 21 6.41 -29.37 8.34
N THR A 22 7.43 -29.50 7.51
CA THR A 22 7.91 -28.41 6.66
C THR A 22 6.85 -28.02 5.64
N ARG A 23 6.21 -29.00 4.99
CA ARG A 23 5.12 -28.75 4.03
C ARG A 23 3.93 -28.06 4.70
N GLU A 24 3.54 -28.49 5.89
CA GLU A 24 2.44 -27.86 6.62
C GLU A 24 2.76 -26.42 6.98
N ARG A 25 4.00 -26.15 7.40
CA ARG A 25 4.43 -24.80 7.74
C ARG A 25 4.42 -23.88 6.52
N GLU A 26 4.98 -24.34 5.39
CA GLU A 26 4.97 -23.59 4.14
C GLU A 26 3.56 -23.30 3.68
N HIS A 27 2.66 -24.28 3.78
CA HIS A 27 1.26 -24.11 3.40
C HIS A 27 0.56 -23.06 4.27
N ARG A 28 0.81 -23.06 5.59
CA ARG A 28 0.26 -22.05 6.51
C ARG A 28 0.80 -20.67 6.19
N GLU A 29 2.09 -20.54 5.95
CA GLU A 29 2.71 -19.26 5.60
C GLU A 29 2.10 -18.68 4.32
N GLN A 30 1.89 -19.49 3.30
CA GLN A 30 1.23 -19.08 2.06
C GLN A 30 -0.22 -18.67 2.30
N HIS A 31 -0.94 -19.44 3.11
CA HIS A 31 -2.33 -19.14 3.44
C HIS A 31 -2.44 -17.82 4.19
N ASP A 32 -1.58 -17.59 5.17
CA ASP A 32 -1.56 -16.35 5.94
C ASP A 32 -1.21 -15.15 5.05
N HIS A 33 -0.29 -15.33 4.11
CA HIS A 33 0.09 -14.30 3.15
C HIS A 33 -1.07 -13.92 2.23
N ILE A 34 -1.80 -14.90 1.70
CA ILE A 34 -2.97 -14.69 0.85
C ILE A 34 -4.08 -13.98 1.63
N ALA A 35 -4.34 -14.40 2.87
CA ALA A 35 -5.34 -13.78 3.72
C ALA A 35 -5.02 -12.32 4.01
N LEU A 36 -3.74 -12.02 4.25
CA LEU A 36 -3.26 -10.66 4.48
C LEU A 36 -3.40 -9.79 3.23
N GLU A 37 -3.07 -10.32 2.06
CA GLU A 37 -3.25 -9.61 0.80
C GLU A 37 -4.71 -9.28 0.54
N ASP A 38 -5.61 -10.22 0.75
CA ASP A 38 -7.05 -10.03 0.57
C ASP A 38 -7.59 -8.98 1.54
N GLU A 39 -7.11 -8.98 2.77
CA GLU A 39 -7.49 -8.01 3.79
C GLU A 39 -7.08 -6.59 3.39
N PHE A 40 -5.84 -6.40 2.95
CA PHE A 40 -5.37 -5.09 2.47
C PHE A 40 -6.10 -4.65 1.20
N LYS A 41 -6.34 -5.57 0.28
CA LYS A 41 -7.11 -5.30 -0.93
C LYS A 41 -8.50 -4.77 -0.60
N ASP A 42 -9.17 -5.40 0.38
CA ASP A 42 -10.47 -4.98 0.86
C ASP A 42 -10.42 -3.58 1.48
N LEU A 43 -9.45 -3.33 2.36
CA LEU A 43 -9.26 -2.03 2.99
C LEU A 43 -9.01 -0.93 1.96
N PHE A 44 -8.18 -1.20 0.96
CA PHE A 44 -7.91 -0.24 -0.09
C PHE A 44 -9.14 0.07 -0.93
N SER A 45 -9.92 -0.95 -1.31
CA SER A 45 -11.10 -0.76 -2.14
C SER A 45 -12.26 -0.09 -1.39
N THR A 46 -12.39 -0.33 -0.08
CA THR A 46 -13.50 0.20 0.72
C THR A 46 -13.20 1.52 1.42
N ILE A 47 -11.93 1.80 1.74
CA ILE A 47 -11.54 2.97 2.53
C ILE A 47 -10.67 3.93 1.74
N VAL A 48 -9.53 3.44 1.20
CA VAL A 48 -8.51 4.31 0.59
C VAL A 48 -8.97 4.83 -0.76
N HIS A 49 -9.39 3.96 -1.66
CA HIS A 49 -9.82 4.34 -3.01
C HIS A 49 -10.99 5.34 -3.00
N PRO A 50 -12.08 5.09 -2.26
CA PRO A 50 -13.18 6.06 -2.21
C PRO A 50 -12.74 7.43 -1.66
N SER A 51 -11.87 7.45 -0.67
CA SER A 51 -11.35 8.69 -0.09
C SER A 51 -10.51 9.48 -1.09
N MET A 52 -9.66 8.82 -1.84
CA MET A 52 -8.85 9.44 -2.90
C MET A 52 -9.72 9.98 -4.03
N THR A 53 -10.70 9.21 -4.48
CA THR A 53 -11.63 9.63 -5.53
C THR A 53 -12.40 10.88 -5.13
N LYS A 54 -12.92 10.91 -3.91
CA LYS A 54 -13.63 12.08 -3.38
C LYS A 54 -12.72 13.30 -3.30
N MET A 55 -11.46 13.12 -2.93
CA MET A 55 -10.50 14.22 -2.87
C MET A 55 -10.24 14.81 -4.25
N VAL A 56 -10.04 13.99 -5.28
CA VAL A 56 -9.84 14.45 -6.64
C VAL A 56 -11.09 15.15 -7.17
N GLU A 57 -12.27 14.59 -6.95
CA GLU A 57 -13.55 15.22 -7.35
C GLU A 57 -13.73 16.56 -6.67
N TYR A 58 -13.41 16.66 -5.40
CA TYR A 58 -13.48 17.92 -4.67
C TYR A 58 -12.54 18.97 -5.27
N LEU A 59 -11.29 18.61 -5.56
CA LEU A 59 -10.33 19.52 -6.18
C LEU A 59 -10.78 19.98 -7.55
N GLU A 60 -11.26 19.09 -8.38
CA GLU A 60 -11.76 19.42 -9.72
C GLU A 60 -12.96 20.36 -9.67
N SER A 61 -13.78 20.26 -8.62
CA SER A 61 -14.93 21.16 -8.43
C SER A 61 -14.55 22.60 -8.09
N LYS A 62 -13.30 22.82 -7.69
CA LYS A 62 -12.82 24.15 -7.25
C LYS A 62 -12.24 25.02 -8.35
N GLY A 63 -12.02 24.47 -9.55
CA GLY A 63 -11.53 25.24 -10.70
C GLY A 63 -10.69 24.41 -11.65
N ASP A 64 -10.49 24.96 -12.84
CA ASP A 64 -9.73 24.30 -13.90
C ASP A 64 -8.26 24.10 -13.54
N GLU A 65 -7.71 24.95 -12.68
CA GLU A 65 -6.32 24.86 -12.24
C GLU A 65 -6.03 23.62 -11.38
N PHE A 66 -7.08 22.99 -10.84
CA PHE A 66 -6.95 21.78 -10.04
C PHE A 66 -7.28 20.49 -10.81
N LYS A 67 -7.60 20.64 -12.10
CA LYS A 67 -7.82 19.48 -12.97
C LYS A 67 -6.49 18.85 -13.36
N GLY A 68 -6.52 17.57 -13.64
CA GLY A 68 -5.34 16.80 -13.98
C GLY A 68 -4.84 15.90 -12.88
N SER A 69 -5.31 16.09 -11.64
CA SER A 69 -5.05 15.13 -10.57
C SER A 69 -5.80 13.83 -10.86
N TYR A 70 -5.19 12.71 -10.56
CA TYR A 70 -5.78 11.42 -10.85
C TYR A 70 -5.47 10.39 -9.78
N VAL A 71 -6.30 9.36 -9.72
CA VAL A 71 -6.14 8.24 -8.81
C VAL A 71 -5.79 7.00 -9.63
N LYS A 72 -4.74 6.31 -9.21
CA LYS A 72 -4.35 5.03 -9.79
C LYS A 72 -4.49 3.95 -8.72
N VAL A 73 -5.23 2.91 -9.04
CA VAL A 73 -5.49 1.81 -8.11
C VAL A 73 -5.12 0.48 -8.75
N SER A 74 -4.42 -0.33 -7.99
CA SER A 74 -4.20 -1.74 -8.30
C SER A 74 -4.58 -2.55 -7.05
N PRO A 75 -4.63 -3.89 -7.13
CA PRO A 75 -5.01 -4.70 -5.96
C PRO A 75 -4.17 -4.45 -4.71
N HIS A 76 -2.93 -3.99 -4.86
CA HIS A 76 -1.97 -3.85 -3.75
C HIS A 76 -1.49 -2.42 -3.54
N LEU A 77 -2.04 -1.46 -4.30
CA LEU A 77 -1.55 -0.11 -4.27
C LEU A 77 -2.65 0.88 -4.61
N ALA A 78 -2.74 1.95 -3.85
CA ALA A 78 -3.60 3.08 -4.17
C ALA A 78 -2.75 4.35 -4.15
N LYS A 79 -2.81 5.12 -5.23
CA LYS A 79 -1.99 6.31 -5.40
C LYS A 79 -2.83 7.46 -5.92
N ILE A 80 -2.62 8.64 -5.37
CA ILE A 80 -3.17 9.89 -5.90
C ILE A 80 -2.01 10.77 -6.35
N SER A 81 -2.13 11.30 -7.56
CA SER A 81 -1.16 12.25 -8.12
C SER A 81 -1.82 13.61 -8.21
N LEU A 82 -1.22 14.61 -7.58
CA LEU A 82 -1.67 15.98 -7.59
C LEU A 82 -0.86 16.79 -8.59
N ILE A 83 -1.53 17.55 -9.43
CA ILE A 83 -0.90 18.41 -10.42
C ILE A 83 -1.46 19.82 -10.22
N ILE A 84 -0.57 20.79 -9.98
CA ILE A 84 -0.95 22.20 -9.94
C ILE A 84 -0.93 22.70 -11.37
N ASN A 85 -2.09 23.01 -11.95
CA ASN A 85 -2.22 23.71 -13.21
C ASN A 85 -1.41 23.10 -14.36
N ALA A 86 -2.10 22.54 -15.33
CA ALA A 86 -1.48 21.95 -16.53
C ALA A 86 -0.58 22.94 -17.27
N TYR A 87 -0.85 24.22 -17.17
CA TYR A 87 -0.04 25.27 -17.79
C TYR A 87 1.38 25.32 -17.15
N ARG A 88 1.47 25.14 -15.84
CA ARG A 88 2.76 25.13 -15.15
C ARG A 88 3.57 23.88 -15.44
N LEU A 89 2.94 22.77 -15.79
CA LEU A 89 3.65 21.55 -16.19
C LEU A 89 4.54 21.79 -17.42
N GLN A 90 4.11 22.63 -18.33
CA GLN A 90 4.91 22.98 -19.50
C GLN A 90 6.18 23.77 -19.13
N GLN A 91 6.19 24.35 -17.94
CA GLN A 91 7.33 25.09 -17.42
C GLN A 91 8.14 24.28 -16.41
N GLY A 92 7.92 22.95 -16.34
CA GLY A 92 8.67 22.07 -15.44
C GLY A 92 8.16 22.03 -14.03
N SER A 93 6.89 22.40 -13.78
CA SER A 93 6.28 22.27 -12.46
C SER A 93 6.15 20.81 -12.08
N GLU A 94 6.51 20.49 -10.84
CA GLU A 94 6.50 19.13 -10.35
C GLU A 94 5.11 18.71 -9.86
N SER A 95 4.80 17.44 -10.04
CA SER A 95 3.62 16.81 -9.44
C SER A 95 4.00 16.26 -8.07
N ALA A 96 3.05 16.18 -7.17
CA ALA A 96 3.20 15.48 -5.90
C ALA A 96 2.39 14.20 -5.92
N GLU A 97 2.88 13.17 -5.24
CA GLU A 97 2.23 11.88 -5.18
C GLU A 97 2.17 11.37 -3.76
N ILE A 98 1.07 10.74 -3.40
CA ILE A 98 0.94 9.96 -2.19
C ILE A 98 0.48 8.55 -2.54
N GLU A 99 1.18 7.56 -2.03
CA GLU A 99 0.97 6.16 -2.36
C GLU A 99 0.74 5.36 -1.09
N PHE A 100 -0.35 4.60 -1.08
CA PHE A 100 -0.66 3.66 -0.02
C PHE A 100 -0.38 2.26 -0.54
N SER A 101 0.43 1.51 0.18
CA SER A 101 0.77 0.13 -0.18
C SER A 101 0.96 -0.71 1.08
N ARG A 102 1.24 -1.96 0.88
CA ARG A 102 1.50 -2.90 1.96
C ARG A 102 3.00 -3.19 2.03
N ASP A 103 3.54 -3.23 3.25
CA ASP A 103 4.88 -3.72 3.53
C ASP A 103 4.77 -4.79 4.63
N GLY A 104 4.77 -6.07 4.19
CA GLY A 104 4.47 -7.17 5.10
C GLY A 104 3.05 -7.06 5.65
N ASP A 105 2.92 -6.98 6.97
CA ASP A 105 1.65 -6.78 7.67
C ASP A 105 1.38 -5.32 8.03
N LYS A 106 2.23 -4.41 7.55
CA LYS A 106 2.13 -2.97 7.83
C LYS A 106 1.56 -2.21 6.65
N LEU A 107 0.89 -1.11 6.95
CA LEU A 107 0.49 -0.13 5.96
C LEU A 107 1.67 0.80 5.69
N LYS A 108 2.05 0.94 4.43
CA LYS A 108 3.14 1.82 4.01
C LYS A 108 2.56 3.02 3.27
N ILE A 109 2.90 4.22 3.73
CA ILE A 109 2.50 5.47 3.08
C ILE A 109 3.76 6.17 2.60
N LYS A 110 3.85 6.36 1.29
CA LYS A 110 4.98 7.02 0.64
C LYS A 110 4.49 8.34 0.04
N LYS A 111 5.15 9.43 0.41
CA LYS A 111 4.89 10.75 -0.15
C LYS A 111 6.08 11.21 -0.97
N ASN A 112 5.84 11.70 -2.16
CA ASN A 112 6.85 12.26 -3.02
C ASN A 112 6.45 13.69 -3.36
N GLU A 113 7.14 14.66 -2.76
CA GLU A 113 6.88 16.10 -2.94
C GLU A 113 8.18 16.81 -3.28
N ASN A 114 8.23 17.54 -4.37
CA ASN A 114 9.38 18.37 -4.77
C ASN A 114 10.72 17.60 -4.70
N ALA A 115 10.76 16.40 -5.27
CA ALA A 115 11.91 15.50 -5.25
C ALA A 115 12.28 14.95 -3.86
N HIS A 116 11.48 15.24 -2.84
CA HIS A 116 11.61 14.65 -1.52
C HIS A 116 10.66 13.47 -1.37
N THR A 117 11.21 12.33 -0.95
CA THR A 117 10.42 11.14 -0.68
C THR A 117 10.45 10.83 0.82
N THR A 118 9.28 10.72 1.42
CA THR A 118 9.13 10.29 2.80
C THR A 118 8.32 9.01 2.85
N VAL A 119 8.69 8.11 3.76
CA VAL A 119 8.00 6.83 3.94
C VAL A 119 7.67 6.67 5.42
N ALA A 120 6.44 6.30 5.71
CA ALA A 120 5.99 6.01 7.06
C ALA A 120 5.26 4.67 7.07
N LEU A 121 5.45 3.92 8.15
CA LEU A 121 4.78 2.64 8.37
C LEU A 121 3.77 2.79 9.50
N PHE A 122 2.60 2.22 9.32
CA PHE A 122 1.51 2.24 10.28
C PHE A 122 0.97 0.83 10.49
N GLU A 123 0.24 0.64 11.57
CA GLU A 123 -0.47 -0.61 11.80
C GLU A 123 -1.70 -0.68 10.89
N LYS A 124 -2.03 -1.87 10.44
CA LYS A 124 -3.24 -2.10 9.64
C LYS A 124 -4.48 -1.61 10.39
N SER A 125 -4.50 -1.77 11.71
CA SER A 125 -5.62 -1.34 12.56
C SER A 125 -5.81 0.18 12.61
N ASP A 126 -4.79 0.97 12.23
CA ASP A 126 -4.89 2.42 12.16
C ASP A 126 -5.67 2.87 10.92
N LEU A 127 -5.83 2.01 9.94
CA LEU A 127 -6.47 2.33 8.67
C LEU A 127 -7.98 2.39 8.82
N ASN A 128 -8.53 3.59 8.80
CA ASN A 128 -9.97 3.88 8.83
C ASN A 128 -10.25 5.12 7.98
N PRO A 129 -11.52 5.43 7.66
CA PRO A 129 -11.83 6.58 6.81
C PRO A 129 -11.33 7.92 7.34
N HIS A 130 -11.39 8.14 8.64
CA HIS A 130 -10.92 9.40 9.25
C HIS A 130 -9.40 9.55 9.11
N PHE A 131 -8.66 8.47 9.35
CA PHE A 131 -7.20 8.45 9.21
C PHE A 131 -6.77 8.77 7.78
N VAL A 132 -7.37 8.14 6.79
CA VAL A 132 -7.06 8.37 5.37
C VAL A 132 -7.40 9.79 4.98
N LYS A 133 -8.59 10.27 5.35
CA LYS A 133 -9.03 11.63 5.07
C LYS A 133 -8.05 12.65 5.63
N ARG A 134 -7.61 12.46 6.88
CA ARG A 134 -6.66 13.38 7.52
C ARG A 134 -5.32 13.42 6.79
N ILE A 135 -4.80 12.26 6.43
CA ILE A 135 -3.53 12.16 5.69
C ILE A 135 -3.65 12.85 4.33
N LEU A 136 -4.74 12.62 3.60
CA LEU A 136 -4.94 13.24 2.29
C LEU A 136 -5.09 14.75 2.40
N ILE A 137 -5.83 15.24 3.39
CA ILE A 137 -5.99 16.68 3.62
C ILE A 137 -4.64 17.33 3.91
N ASP A 138 -3.86 16.75 4.80
CA ASP A 138 -2.54 17.29 5.15
C ASP A 138 -1.60 17.29 3.95
N PHE A 139 -1.65 16.23 3.13
CA PHE A 139 -0.87 16.14 1.90
C PHE A 139 -1.25 17.25 0.90
N VAL A 140 -2.53 17.44 0.65
CA VAL A 140 -3.03 18.47 -0.26
C VAL A 140 -2.67 19.87 0.25
N LYS A 141 -2.85 20.12 1.54
CA LYS A 141 -2.48 21.41 2.15
C LYS A 141 -0.98 21.69 2.00
N SER A 142 -0.16 20.71 2.28
CA SER A 142 1.29 20.85 2.15
C SER A 142 1.69 21.18 0.72
N TYR A 143 1.14 20.47 -0.24
CA TYR A 143 1.45 20.66 -1.65
C TYR A 143 1.06 22.05 -2.15
N TYR A 144 -0.17 22.48 -1.90
CA TYR A 144 -0.64 23.78 -2.38
C TYR A 144 -0.08 24.96 -1.59
N SER A 145 0.24 24.79 -0.32
CA SER A 145 0.90 25.85 0.47
C SER A 145 2.31 26.12 -0.01
N THR A 146 3.05 25.08 -0.40
CA THR A 146 4.44 25.21 -0.85
C THR A 146 4.52 25.69 -2.29
N ASN A 147 3.66 25.18 -3.17
CA ASN A 147 3.76 25.39 -4.61
C ASN A 147 2.75 26.39 -5.18
N GLY A 148 1.66 26.65 -4.46
CA GLY A 148 0.60 27.54 -4.89
C GLY A 148 0.75 29.00 -4.45
N ALA A 149 1.66 29.29 -3.53
CA ALA A 149 1.84 30.62 -2.94
C ALA A 149 2.78 31.52 -3.77
N GLY A 150 3.34 30.96 -4.80
CA GLY A 150 4.16 31.72 -5.73
C GLY A 150 3.42 31.94 -7.06
#